data_9d9e6b7bfd36a6ae1f494842c8d3b8eb
#
_entry.id   9d9e6b7bfd36a6ae1f494842c8d3b8eb
#
_cell.length_a   1.000
_cell.length_b   1.000
_cell.length_c   1.000
_cell.angle_alpha   90.00
_cell.angle_beta   90.00
_cell.angle_gamma   90.00
#
_symmetry.space_group_name_H-M   'P 1'
#
loop_
_entity.id
_entity.type
_entity.pdbx_description
1 polymer ?
#
loop_
_entity_poly.entity_id
_entity_poly.type
_entity_poly.pdbx_seq_one_letter_code
_entity_poly.pdbx_strand_id
1 'polypeptide(L)'
;KGTAQDYYDTIKVLIDRRGESASLRESGYKGNEYSQDRTPFKDETNAVGHSVRAGYFYTGVTDIATMLPDGNADRDDYLNSLDTIWNSVTERKTYITGAVGAATATSSSEGFGADYDLPPAQSYAEICAAIAVANWNQRMNLLHEDGKYADMVEKNLYNSILVGTNLDGNRFYYSTQLRVNGGNGRSEWFGCACCPPNLMRTIAAASGYMYNVHGDDVFVNMYAGSEGKVHVGGTEVGLTQTTNYPWEGTVDLAVSPAAAKAFTLKIRIPGWVNEQQNKNVTIKVGQEEVTAPAEKGYVAITRTWNKGDVVHIDMPMEIRKTESDPNVVPTQGQIALQRGPIVY
;
A
#
# COMPACT_ATOMS: atom_id res chain seq x y z
N LYS A 1 15.11 10.63 27.87
CA LYS A 1 14.43 10.51 26.56
C LYS A 1 15.49 10.82 25.52
N GLY A 2 15.69 9.92 24.52
CA GLY A 2 16.62 10.14 23.42
C GLY A 2 16.16 11.28 22.49
N THR A 3 17.10 11.83 21.74
CA THR A 3 16.82 12.79 20.67
C THR A 3 16.34 12.06 19.41
N ALA A 4 15.80 12.77 18.42
CA ALA A 4 15.48 12.18 17.11
C ALA A 4 16.71 11.54 16.46
N GLN A 5 17.91 12.13 16.65
CA GLN A 5 19.18 11.60 16.16
C GLN A 5 19.52 10.26 16.82
N ASP A 6 19.32 10.11 18.14
CA ASP A 6 19.58 8.84 18.83
C ASP A 6 18.73 7.68 18.27
N TYR A 7 17.45 7.97 17.95
CA TYR A 7 16.56 6.99 17.32
C TYR A 7 17.01 6.64 15.90
N TYR A 8 17.37 7.63 15.11
CA TYR A 8 17.89 7.44 13.76
C TYR A 8 19.15 6.56 13.77
N ASP A 9 20.15 6.92 14.59
CA ASP A 9 21.41 6.18 14.69
C ASP A 9 21.18 4.72 15.12
N THR A 10 20.25 4.52 16.06
CA THR A 10 19.89 3.17 16.53
C THR A 10 19.26 2.34 15.42
N ILE A 11 18.28 2.91 14.69
CA ILE A 11 17.61 2.18 13.61
C ILE A 11 18.59 1.87 12.47
N LYS A 12 19.43 2.84 12.10
CA LYS A 12 20.46 2.62 11.07
C LYS A 12 21.40 1.46 11.44
N VAL A 13 21.87 1.42 12.67
CA VAL A 13 22.71 0.31 13.15
C VAL A 13 21.99 -1.04 13.05
N LEU A 14 20.69 -1.09 13.36
CA LEU A 14 19.89 -2.33 13.25
C LEU A 14 19.75 -2.78 11.80
N ILE A 15 19.57 -1.86 10.86
CA ILE A 15 19.49 -2.16 9.43
C ILE A 15 20.86 -2.68 8.92
N ASP A 16 21.93 -1.97 9.24
CA ASP A 16 23.27 -2.28 8.74
C ASP A 16 23.80 -3.61 9.28
N ARG A 17 23.44 -3.96 10.52
CA ARG A 17 23.85 -5.23 11.15
C ARG A 17 22.98 -6.44 10.80
N ARG A 18 21.94 -6.24 10.03
CA ARG A 18 21.11 -7.36 9.56
C ARG A 18 21.97 -8.33 8.75
N GLY A 19 21.84 -9.63 9.04
CA GLY A 19 22.63 -10.68 8.42
C GLY A 19 24.05 -10.86 8.97
N GLU A 20 24.54 -9.95 9.83
CA GLU A 20 25.83 -10.07 10.51
C GLU A 20 25.82 -10.93 11.77
N SER A 21 24.69 -11.53 12.09
CA SER A 21 24.50 -12.35 13.30
C SER A 21 25.47 -13.54 13.42
N ALA A 22 26.38 -13.73 12.45
CA ALA A 22 27.53 -14.62 12.57
C ALA A 22 28.37 -14.32 13.82
N SER A 23 28.51 -13.05 14.22
CA SER A 23 29.22 -12.65 15.44
C SER A 23 28.44 -12.91 16.73
N LEU A 24 27.10 -13.02 16.66
CA LEU A 24 26.24 -13.39 17.76
C LEU A 24 26.02 -14.92 17.87
N ARG A 25 26.53 -15.68 16.91
CA ARG A 25 26.43 -17.16 16.90
C ARG A 25 27.19 -17.83 18.04
N GLU A 26 28.15 -17.16 18.62
CA GLU A 26 28.80 -17.62 19.87
C GLU A 26 27.80 -17.75 21.04
N SER A 27 26.69 -17.00 21.02
CA SER A 27 25.59 -17.10 21.98
C SER A 27 24.52 -18.14 21.60
N GLY A 28 24.70 -18.88 20.49
CA GLY A 28 23.73 -19.86 19.99
C GLY A 28 22.57 -19.24 19.18
N TYR A 29 22.52 -17.93 18.97
CA TYR A 29 21.53 -17.29 18.12
C TYR A 29 21.84 -17.59 16.64
N LYS A 30 20.87 -18.15 15.96
CA LYS A 30 20.92 -18.35 14.50
C LYS A 30 19.95 -17.35 13.88
N GLY A 31 20.48 -16.27 13.32
CA GLY A 31 19.69 -15.41 12.45
C GLY A 31 18.99 -16.25 11.38
N ASN A 32 17.73 -15.98 11.11
CA ASN A 32 16.94 -16.72 10.15
C ASN A 32 16.00 -15.80 9.37
N GLU A 33 15.44 -16.32 8.30
CA GLU A 33 14.47 -15.60 7.46
C GLU A 33 13.26 -15.12 8.25
N TYR A 34 12.75 -15.93 9.18
CA TYR A 34 11.59 -15.57 9.99
C TYR A 34 11.79 -14.29 10.79
N SER A 35 13.01 -14.07 11.29
CA SER A 35 13.38 -12.88 12.08
C SER A 35 13.84 -11.69 11.22
N GLN A 36 13.80 -11.80 9.91
CA GLN A 36 14.32 -10.80 8.97
C GLN A 36 15.84 -10.56 9.14
N ASP A 37 16.59 -11.60 9.49
CA ASP A 37 18.05 -11.53 9.76
C ASP A 37 18.82 -12.59 8.96
N ARG A 38 18.59 -12.63 7.63
CA ARG A 38 19.22 -13.59 6.71
C ARG A 38 20.51 -13.07 6.12
N THR A 39 20.44 -11.90 5.51
CA THR A 39 21.50 -11.24 4.76
C THR A 39 21.53 -9.76 5.10
N PRO A 40 22.66 -9.04 4.87
CA PRO A 40 22.66 -7.59 4.89
C PRO A 40 21.54 -7.04 4.00
N PHE A 41 20.89 -5.96 4.44
CA PHE A 41 19.71 -5.47 3.72
C PHE A 41 20.03 -5.05 2.27
N LYS A 42 21.17 -4.43 2.04
CA LYS A 42 21.67 -4.02 0.71
C LYS A 42 21.86 -5.18 -0.28
N ASP A 43 21.98 -6.40 0.23
CA ASP A 43 22.14 -7.63 -0.58
C ASP A 43 20.83 -8.41 -0.72
N GLU A 44 19.73 -7.91 -0.12
CA GLU A 44 18.43 -8.57 -0.16
C GLU A 44 17.72 -8.29 -1.49
N THR A 45 17.35 -9.35 -2.21
CA THR A 45 16.73 -9.27 -3.52
C THR A 45 15.32 -9.86 -3.57
N ASN A 46 14.86 -10.46 -2.46
CA ASN A 46 13.62 -11.22 -2.44
C ASN A 46 12.93 -11.10 -1.09
N ALA A 47 11.61 -10.95 -1.07
CA ALA A 47 10.84 -10.99 0.16
C ALA A 47 10.79 -12.40 0.72
N VAL A 48 11.25 -12.59 1.96
CA VAL A 48 11.33 -13.87 2.63
C VAL A 48 10.94 -13.76 4.11
N GLY A 49 10.68 -14.89 4.73
CA GLY A 49 10.38 -15.00 6.14
C GLY A 49 9.01 -14.46 6.53
N HIS A 50 8.83 -14.11 7.78
CA HIS A 50 7.54 -13.69 8.33
C HIS A 50 7.05 -12.40 7.66
N SER A 51 5.92 -12.47 6.98
CA SER A 51 5.41 -11.41 6.09
C SER A 51 5.06 -10.11 6.82
N VAL A 52 4.54 -10.19 8.06
CA VAL A 52 4.26 -9.00 8.88
C VAL A 52 5.56 -8.29 9.27
N ARG A 53 6.54 -9.04 9.79
CA ARG A 53 7.83 -8.49 10.19
C ARG A 53 8.55 -7.85 9.01
N ALA A 54 8.52 -8.51 7.85
CA ALA A 54 9.09 -8.00 6.61
C ALA A 54 8.48 -6.65 6.22
N GLY A 55 7.16 -6.55 6.11
CA GLY A 55 6.48 -5.32 5.73
C GLY A 55 6.77 -4.15 6.68
N TYR A 56 6.79 -4.39 7.99
CA TYR A 56 7.17 -3.35 8.96
C TYR A 56 8.65 -2.99 8.90
N PHE A 57 9.53 -3.98 8.68
CA PHE A 57 10.95 -3.72 8.49
C PHE A 57 11.20 -2.86 7.25
N TYR A 58 10.59 -3.19 6.11
CA TYR A 58 10.71 -2.39 4.88
C TYR A 58 10.13 -0.99 5.05
N THR A 59 9.06 -0.83 5.82
CA THR A 59 8.53 0.50 6.21
C THR A 59 9.60 1.32 6.93
N GLY A 60 10.26 0.73 7.93
CA GLY A 60 11.32 1.40 8.70
C GLY A 60 12.55 1.76 7.85
N VAL A 61 12.96 0.87 6.93
CA VAL A 61 14.06 1.17 6.00
C VAL A 61 13.69 2.31 5.06
N THR A 62 12.44 2.34 4.57
CA THR A 62 11.95 3.43 3.71
C THR A 62 11.97 4.77 4.45
N ASP A 63 11.53 4.78 5.71
CA ASP A 63 11.56 6.00 6.54
C ASP A 63 13.02 6.50 6.74
N ILE A 64 13.98 5.60 6.99
CA ILE A 64 15.40 5.95 7.10
C ILE A 64 15.97 6.46 5.77
N ALA A 65 15.66 5.80 4.64
CA ALA A 65 16.10 6.24 3.33
C ALA A 65 15.60 7.68 3.01
N THR A 66 14.39 8.02 3.46
CA THR A 66 13.82 9.37 3.30
C THR A 66 14.59 10.44 4.10
N MET A 67 15.22 10.07 5.21
CA MET A 67 16.00 10.98 6.06
C MET A 67 17.43 11.20 5.57
N LEU A 68 17.94 10.34 4.69
CA LEU A 68 19.27 10.45 4.11
C LEU A 68 19.26 11.42 2.92
N PRO A 69 20.30 12.25 2.74
CA PRO A 69 20.38 13.16 1.60
C PRO A 69 20.57 12.41 0.28
N ASP A 70 20.18 13.05 -0.81
CA ASP A 70 20.41 12.54 -2.17
C ASP A 70 21.91 12.35 -2.41
N GLY A 71 22.29 11.25 -3.08
CA GLY A 71 23.67 10.88 -3.34
C GLY A 71 24.40 10.27 -2.15
N ASN A 72 23.71 9.99 -1.05
CA ASN A 72 24.27 9.19 0.04
C ASN A 72 24.28 7.71 -0.37
N ALA A 73 25.43 7.04 -0.27
CA ALA A 73 25.60 5.66 -0.72
C ALA A 73 24.66 4.66 0.00
N ASP A 74 24.47 4.81 1.32
CA ASP A 74 23.56 3.95 2.07
C ASP A 74 22.11 4.14 1.61
N ARG A 75 21.71 5.39 1.27
CA ARG A 75 20.39 5.69 0.72
C ARG A 75 20.17 4.96 -0.59
N ASP A 76 21.13 5.05 -1.50
CA ASP A 76 21.05 4.43 -2.82
C ASP A 76 20.98 2.90 -2.70
N ASP A 77 21.77 2.29 -1.81
CA ASP A 77 21.75 0.86 -1.51
C ASP A 77 20.36 0.45 -0.95
N TYR A 78 19.81 1.22 0.00
CA TYR A 78 18.51 0.92 0.58
C TYR A 78 17.37 1.03 -0.46
N LEU A 79 17.39 2.07 -1.31
CA LEU A 79 16.41 2.25 -2.36
C LEU A 79 16.44 1.11 -3.39
N ASN A 80 17.63 0.72 -3.84
CA ASN A 80 17.82 -0.38 -4.78
C ASN A 80 17.25 -1.70 -4.23
N SER A 81 17.51 -1.99 -2.96
CA SER A 81 16.96 -3.19 -2.30
C SER A 81 15.45 -3.10 -2.11
N LEU A 82 14.94 -1.93 -1.66
CA LEU A 82 13.50 -1.72 -1.49
C LEU A 82 12.75 -1.90 -2.81
N ASP A 83 13.23 -1.33 -3.91
CA ASP A 83 12.61 -1.46 -5.23
C ASP A 83 12.66 -2.91 -5.75
N THR A 84 13.80 -3.60 -5.56
CA THR A 84 13.96 -5.01 -5.93
C THR A 84 13.01 -5.90 -5.15
N ILE A 85 12.92 -5.69 -3.83
CA ILE A 85 12.01 -6.44 -2.96
C ILE A 85 10.54 -6.10 -3.30
N TRP A 86 10.24 -4.85 -3.62
CA TRP A 86 8.90 -4.43 -4.01
C TRP A 86 8.42 -5.18 -5.26
N ASN A 87 9.27 -5.29 -6.27
CA ASN A 87 8.98 -6.08 -7.47
C ASN A 87 8.80 -7.57 -7.12
N SER A 88 9.64 -8.13 -6.23
CA SER A 88 9.46 -9.50 -5.74
C SER A 88 8.10 -9.72 -5.10
N VAL A 89 7.64 -8.80 -4.24
CA VAL A 89 6.35 -8.89 -3.56
C VAL A 89 5.20 -8.74 -4.55
N THR A 90 5.20 -7.69 -5.35
CA THR A 90 4.04 -7.31 -6.16
C THR A 90 3.84 -8.17 -7.39
N GLU A 91 4.92 -8.62 -8.02
CA GLU A 91 4.86 -9.42 -9.24
C GLU A 91 4.72 -10.92 -8.98
N ARG A 92 5.23 -11.43 -7.84
CA ARG A 92 5.40 -12.87 -7.65
C ARG A 92 4.81 -13.44 -6.36
N LYS A 93 4.48 -12.60 -5.37
CA LYS A 93 4.10 -13.07 -4.02
C LYS A 93 2.83 -12.45 -3.46
N THR A 94 2.08 -11.71 -4.28
CA THR A 94 0.84 -11.03 -3.89
C THR A 94 -0.35 -11.71 -4.53
N TYR A 95 -1.36 -12.04 -3.73
CA TYR A 95 -2.67 -12.49 -4.20
C TYR A 95 -3.43 -11.35 -4.88
N ILE A 96 -4.42 -11.68 -5.70
CA ILE A 96 -5.26 -10.70 -6.40
C ILE A 96 -5.90 -9.68 -5.44
N THR A 97 -6.17 -10.07 -4.20
CA THR A 97 -6.71 -9.21 -3.14
C THR A 97 -5.69 -8.26 -2.53
N GLY A 98 -4.42 -8.35 -2.90
CA GLY A 98 -3.33 -7.63 -2.25
C GLY A 98 -2.76 -8.37 -1.02
N ALA A 99 -3.39 -9.43 -0.55
CA ALA A 99 -2.88 -10.23 0.56
C ALA A 99 -1.52 -10.86 0.20
N VAL A 100 -0.69 -11.07 1.21
CA VAL A 100 0.61 -11.75 1.12
C VAL A 100 0.73 -12.81 2.23
N GLY A 101 1.75 -13.66 2.13
CA GLY A 101 1.98 -14.72 3.11
C GLY A 101 1.32 -16.03 2.70
N ALA A 102 1.94 -16.72 1.76
CA ALA A 102 1.57 -18.07 1.39
C ALA A 102 2.07 -19.04 2.47
N ALA A 103 1.15 -19.73 3.13
CA ALA A 103 1.51 -20.76 4.09
C ALA A 103 2.00 -21.99 3.36
N THR A 104 3.26 -22.07 3.03
CA THR A 104 3.84 -23.28 2.49
C THR A 104 4.89 -23.89 3.41
N ALA A 105 5.11 -25.17 3.24
CA ALA A 105 5.84 -26.02 4.17
C ALA A 105 7.34 -25.69 4.36
N THR A 106 7.84 -24.63 3.73
CA THR A 106 9.29 -24.45 3.58
C THR A 106 9.96 -23.55 4.63
N SER A 107 9.22 -22.63 5.29
CA SER A 107 9.91 -21.75 6.26
C SER A 107 9.12 -21.37 7.52
N SER A 108 7.90 -21.00 7.40
CA SER A 108 6.98 -20.75 8.52
C SER A 108 5.58 -20.54 7.98
N SER A 109 4.57 -20.93 8.72
CA SER A 109 3.16 -20.77 8.34
C SER A 109 2.74 -19.32 8.09
N GLU A 110 3.50 -18.32 8.55
CA GLU A 110 3.22 -16.89 8.51
C GLU A 110 4.09 -16.14 7.48
N GLY A 111 4.88 -16.88 6.69
CA GLY A 111 5.91 -16.31 5.81
C GLY A 111 5.49 -16.15 4.37
N PHE A 112 6.36 -15.48 3.62
CA PHE A 112 6.34 -15.52 2.17
C PHE A 112 6.69 -16.92 1.68
N GLY A 113 5.99 -17.39 0.64
CA GLY A 113 6.34 -18.59 -0.12
C GLY A 113 7.44 -18.31 -1.15
N ALA A 114 7.78 -19.34 -1.93
CA ALA A 114 8.58 -19.17 -3.12
C ALA A 114 7.86 -18.27 -4.14
N ASP A 115 8.58 -17.81 -5.17
CA ASP A 115 7.99 -17.04 -6.25
C ASP A 115 6.86 -17.86 -6.92
N TYR A 116 5.70 -17.21 -7.12
CA TYR A 116 4.48 -17.78 -7.68
C TYR A 116 3.83 -18.92 -6.87
N ASP A 117 4.34 -19.22 -5.67
CA ASP A 117 3.72 -20.19 -4.77
C ASP A 117 2.58 -19.50 -3.98
N LEU A 118 1.41 -19.45 -4.64
CA LEU A 118 0.22 -18.73 -4.15
C LEU A 118 -0.98 -19.71 -4.07
N PRO A 119 -0.96 -20.70 -3.15
CA PRO A 119 -2.08 -21.65 -2.99
C PRO A 119 -3.33 -20.91 -2.49
N PRO A 120 -4.51 -21.09 -3.14
CA PRO A 120 -5.70 -20.31 -2.80
C PRO A 120 -6.36 -20.71 -1.46
N ALA A 121 -6.18 -21.97 -1.02
CA ALA A 121 -6.85 -22.51 0.17
C ALA A 121 -5.93 -22.70 1.38
N GLN A 122 -4.62 -22.84 1.16
CA GLN A 122 -3.64 -23.10 2.22
C GLN A 122 -2.82 -21.85 2.57
N SER A 123 -3.13 -20.71 1.98
CA SER A 123 -2.46 -19.46 2.31
C SER A 123 -2.74 -19.03 3.74
N TYR A 124 -1.72 -18.53 4.42
CA TYR A 124 -1.93 -17.87 5.71
C TYR A 124 -2.64 -16.53 5.54
N ALA A 125 -2.19 -15.72 4.56
CA ALA A 125 -2.82 -14.45 4.14
C ALA A 125 -3.31 -13.62 5.33
N GLU A 126 -2.42 -13.34 6.26
CA GLU A 126 -2.72 -12.65 7.51
C GLU A 126 -3.09 -11.19 7.27
N ILE A 127 -4.14 -10.72 7.95
CA ILE A 127 -4.55 -9.30 7.87
C ILE A 127 -3.44 -8.36 8.32
N CYS A 128 -2.67 -8.71 9.35
CA CYS A 128 -1.52 -7.91 9.76
C CYS A 128 -0.45 -7.79 8.65
N ALA A 129 -0.28 -8.82 7.81
CA ALA A 129 0.64 -8.76 6.69
C ALA A 129 0.14 -7.83 5.59
N ALA A 130 -1.15 -7.87 5.26
CA ALA A 130 -1.76 -6.92 4.34
C ALA A 130 -1.61 -5.47 4.84
N ILE A 131 -1.82 -5.23 6.14
CA ILE A 131 -1.62 -3.92 6.78
C ILE A 131 -0.14 -3.48 6.70
N ALA A 132 0.79 -4.38 7.01
CA ALA A 132 2.23 -4.07 6.96
C ALA A 132 2.68 -3.68 5.55
N VAL A 133 2.20 -4.41 4.52
CA VAL A 133 2.47 -4.10 3.11
C VAL A 133 1.79 -2.78 2.70
N ALA A 134 0.56 -2.50 3.14
CA ALA A 134 -0.11 -1.23 2.87
C ALA A 134 0.67 -0.05 3.50
N ASN A 135 1.15 -0.17 4.73
CA ASN A 135 1.97 0.84 5.39
C ASN A 135 3.28 1.07 4.63
N TRP A 136 3.97 0.01 4.21
CA TRP A 136 5.17 0.11 3.40
C TRP A 136 4.91 0.83 2.07
N ASN A 137 3.85 0.44 1.36
CA ASN A 137 3.49 1.09 0.11
C ASN A 137 3.12 2.57 0.30
N GLN A 138 2.49 2.94 1.41
CA GLN A 138 2.22 4.34 1.72
C GLN A 138 3.54 5.13 1.89
N ARG A 139 4.57 4.56 2.54
CA ARG A 139 5.89 5.21 2.65
C ARG A 139 6.62 5.29 1.30
N MET A 140 6.54 4.24 0.49
CA MET A 140 7.09 4.24 -0.87
C MET A 140 6.39 5.28 -1.76
N ASN A 141 5.07 5.47 -1.61
CA ASN A 141 4.34 6.52 -2.31
C ASN A 141 4.85 7.92 -1.94
N LEU A 142 5.05 8.19 -0.65
CA LEU A 142 5.60 9.46 -0.18
C LEU A 142 7.04 9.71 -0.69
N LEU A 143 7.83 8.66 -0.83
CA LEU A 143 9.22 8.75 -1.26
C LEU A 143 9.36 8.94 -2.78
N HIS A 144 8.61 8.17 -3.57
CA HIS A 144 8.74 8.12 -5.03
C HIS A 144 7.71 8.97 -5.79
N GLU A 145 6.66 9.40 -5.11
CA GLU A 145 5.52 10.13 -5.72
C GLU A 145 4.96 9.38 -6.93
N ASP A 146 4.80 8.06 -6.80
CA ASP A 146 4.33 7.18 -7.86
C ASP A 146 3.03 6.47 -7.43
N GLY A 147 1.97 6.63 -8.23
CA GLY A 147 0.63 6.11 -7.99
C GLY A 147 0.56 4.59 -7.85
N LYS A 148 1.52 3.84 -8.41
CA LYS A 148 1.56 2.37 -8.28
C LYS A 148 1.60 1.90 -6.82
N TYR A 149 2.21 2.66 -5.94
CA TYR A 149 2.24 2.35 -4.51
C TYR A 149 0.89 2.65 -3.85
N ALA A 150 0.23 3.75 -4.23
CA ALA A 150 -1.12 4.05 -3.76
C ALA A 150 -2.14 3.01 -4.27
N ASP A 151 -1.95 2.44 -5.46
CA ASP A 151 -2.75 1.33 -5.98
C ASP A 151 -2.66 0.09 -5.09
N MET A 152 -1.46 -0.22 -4.57
CA MET A 152 -1.28 -1.32 -3.62
C MET A 152 -1.93 -1.04 -2.27
N VAL A 153 -1.87 0.20 -1.77
CA VAL A 153 -2.60 0.61 -0.57
C VAL A 153 -4.11 0.41 -0.77
N GLU A 154 -4.66 0.89 -1.87
CA GLU A 154 -6.07 0.76 -2.22
C GLU A 154 -6.51 -0.70 -2.33
N LYS A 155 -5.75 -1.51 -3.08
CA LYS A 155 -6.00 -2.94 -3.25
C LYS A 155 -6.06 -3.66 -1.90
N ASN A 156 -5.07 -3.44 -1.04
CA ASN A 156 -5.02 -4.02 0.30
C ASN A 156 -6.19 -3.54 1.17
N LEU A 157 -6.46 -2.24 1.17
CA LEU A 157 -7.51 -1.67 2.00
C LEU A 157 -8.86 -2.29 1.71
N TYR A 158 -9.27 -2.32 0.44
CA TYR A 158 -10.60 -2.82 0.07
C TYR A 158 -10.72 -4.34 0.11
N ASN A 159 -9.69 -5.09 -0.26
CA ASN A 159 -9.83 -6.53 -0.51
C ASN A 159 -9.18 -7.45 0.54
N SER A 160 -8.31 -6.92 1.40
CA SER A 160 -7.63 -7.72 2.43
C SER A 160 -7.78 -7.17 3.84
N ILE A 161 -7.91 -5.84 4.00
CA ILE A 161 -7.96 -5.21 5.32
C ILE A 161 -9.40 -5.03 5.79
N LEU A 162 -10.25 -4.31 5.05
CA LEU A 162 -11.64 -4.03 5.47
C LEU A 162 -12.49 -5.29 5.58
N VAL A 163 -12.23 -6.31 4.78
CA VAL A 163 -12.87 -7.63 4.90
C VAL A 163 -12.59 -8.29 6.25
N GLY A 164 -11.56 -7.84 6.95
CA GLY A 164 -11.16 -8.35 8.27
C GLY A 164 -12.18 -8.16 9.38
N THR A 165 -13.19 -7.30 9.23
CA THR A 165 -14.27 -7.14 10.20
C THR A 165 -15.64 -7.32 9.55
N ASN A 166 -16.67 -7.68 10.34
CA ASN A 166 -18.05 -7.62 9.91
C ASN A 166 -18.60 -6.18 9.98
N LEU A 167 -19.80 -5.97 9.46
CA LEU A 167 -20.43 -4.64 9.44
C LEU A 167 -20.71 -4.08 10.86
N ASP A 168 -20.96 -4.96 11.82
CA ASP A 168 -21.19 -4.54 13.22
C ASP A 168 -19.88 -4.23 13.97
N GLY A 169 -18.70 -4.52 13.38
CA GLY A 169 -17.39 -4.25 13.97
C GLY A 169 -17.00 -5.12 15.17
N ASN A 170 -17.69 -6.24 15.39
CA ASN A 170 -17.54 -7.09 16.59
C ASN A 170 -17.07 -8.51 16.30
N ARG A 171 -16.78 -8.84 15.05
CA ARG A 171 -16.22 -10.13 14.62
C ARG A 171 -15.15 -9.93 13.57
N PHE A 172 -14.09 -10.72 13.65
CA PHE A 172 -12.86 -10.50 12.90
C PHE A 172 -12.40 -11.77 12.18
N TYR A 173 -11.76 -11.59 11.03
CA TYR A 173 -10.87 -12.58 10.44
C TYR A 173 -9.43 -12.38 10.94
N TYR A 174 -8.68 -13.48 11.01
CA TYR A 174 -7.23 -13.46 11.17
C TYR A 174 -6.55 -13.57 9.80
N SER A 175 -7.04 -14.50 9.00
CA SER A 175 -6.54 -14.82 7.65
C SER A 175 -7.65 -14.67 6.60
N THR A 176 -7.26 -14.28 5.39
CA THR A 176 -8.17 -14.00 4.27
C THR A 176 -7.81 -14.83 3.03
N GLN A 177 -7.94 -16.17 3.13
CA GLN A 177 -7.69 -17.06 2.00
C GLN A 177 -8.68 -16.79 0.84
N LEU A 178 -8.22 -17.00 -0.41
CA LEU A 178 -9.09 -16.86 -1.59
C LEU A 178 -10.16 -17.97 -1.68
N ARG A 179 -9.86 -19.16 -1.18
CA ARG A 179 -10.77 -20.30 -1.16
C ARG A 179 -10.94 -20.80 0.27
N VAL A 180 -12.19 -20.91 0.69
CA VAL A 180 -12.56 -21.44 2.01
C VAL A 180 -13.28 -22.79 1.80
N ASN A 181 -12.76 -23.84 2.41
CA ASN A 181 -13.34 -25.18 2.36
C ASN A 181 -14.27 -25.46 3.55
N GLY A 182 -15.08 -24.49 3.93
CA GLY A 182 -15.99 -24.52 5.09
C GLY A 182 -15.32 -24.10 6.40
N GLY A 183 -16.12 -23.68 7.38
CA GLY A 183 -15.68 -23.48 8.77
C GLY A 183 -14.93 -22.18 9.10
N ASN A 184 -14.50 -21.39 8.15
CA ASN A 184 -13.80 -20.13 8.43
C ASN A 184 -14.79 -18.95 8.55
N GLY A 185 -15.48 -18.88 9.69
CA GLY A 185 -16.25 -17.68 10.08
C GLY A 185 -15.36 -16.65 10.78
N ARG A 186 -15.87 -15.41 10.88
CA ARG A 186 -15.25 -14.41 11.76
C ARG A 186 -15.45 -14.79 13.21
N SER A 187 -14.40 -14.64 14.01
CA SER A 187 -14.41 -14.90 15.46
C SER A 187 -14.61 -13.60 16.23
N GLU A 188 -15.17 -13.70 17.42
CA GLU A 188 -15.32 -12.52 18.32
C GLU A 188 -13.95 -12.03 18.77
N TRP A 189 -13.02 -12.97 19.04
CA TRP A 189 -11.65 -12.67 19.43
C TRP A 189 -10.72 -13.85 19.16
N PHE A 190 -9.41 -13.65 19.37
CA PHE A 190 -8.36 -14.65 19.18
C PHE A 190 -7.46 -14.72 20.40
N GLY A 191 -6.88 -15.89 20.69
CA GLY A 191 -5.90 -16.07 21.76
C GLY A 191 -4.62 -15.24 21.52
N CYS A 192 -4.17 -15.17 20.25
CA CYS A 192 -3.13 -14.24 19.80
C CYS A 192 -3.81 -13.13 18.97
N ALA A 193 -4.27 -12.09 19.65
CA ALA A 193 -5.14 -11.07 19.06
C ALA A 193 -4.36 -9.92 18.40
N CYS A 194 -3.46 -10.18 17.45
CA CYS A 194 -2.73 -9.13 16.74
C CYS A 194 -3.61 -8.44 15.67
N CYS A 195 -4.38 -9.20 14.90
CA CYS A 195 -5.13 -8.67 13.75
C CYS A 195 -6.27 -7.71 14.12
N PRO A 196 -7.15 -7.96 15.11
CA PRO A 196 -8.22 -7.04 15.43
C PRO A 196 -7.74 -5.63 15.83
N PRO A 197 -6.82 -5.44 16.80
CA PRO A 197 -6.35 -4.10 17.15
C PRO A 197 -5.54 -3.45 16.03
N ASN A 198 -4.78 -4.23 15.24
CA ASN A 198 -4.07 -3.71 14.09
C ASN A 198 -5.02 -3.18 13.01
N LEU A 199 -6.11 -3.93 12.75
CA LEU A 199 -7.17 -3.50 11.85
C LEU A 199 -7.85 -2.21 12.34
N MET A 200 -8.24 -2.16 13.63
CA MET A 200 -8.89 -0.99 14.20
C MET A 200 -8.03 0.28 14.08
N ARG A 201 -6.73 0.18 14.42
CA ARG A 201 -5.83 1.33 14.28
C ARG A 201 -5.62 1.74 12.81
N THR A 202 -5.61 0.78 11.89
CA THR A 202 -5.44 1.05 10.46
C THR A 202 -6.66 1.77 9.88
N ILE A 203 -7.86 1.34 10.23
CA ILE A 203 -9.10 2.02 9.83
C ILE A 203 -9.11 3.46 10.37
N ALA A 204 -8.74 3.66 11.64
CA ALA A 204 -8.66 4.99 12.23
C ALA A 204 -7.60 5.89 11.57
N ALA A 205 -6.52 5.31 11.00
CA ALA A 205 -5.44 6.02 10.33
C ALA A 205 -5.65 6.21 8.82
N ALA A 206 -6.63 5.50 8.21
CA ALA A 206 -6.78 5.45 6.75
C ALA A 206 -7.01 6.82 6.09
N SER A 207 -7.64 7.76 6.80
CA SER A 207 -7.80 9.14 6.34
C SER A 207 -6.46 9.84 6.09
N GLY A 208 -5.40 9.47 6.80
CA GLY A 208 -4.04 9.98 6.61
C GLY A 208 -3.36 9.53 5.31
N TYR A 209 -3.95 8.57 4.59
CA TYR A 209 -3.44 8.10 3.30
C TYR A 209 -4.07 8.80 2.10
N MET A 210 -5.11 9.61 2.33
CA MET A 210 -5.89 10.23 1.24
C MET A 210 -5.11 11.31 0.50
N TYR A 211 -4.33 12.10 1.22
CA TYR A 211 -3.61 13.25 0.68
C TYR A 211 -2.19 13.30 1.20
N ASN A 212 -1.26 13.81 0.39
CA ASN A 212 0.04 14.29 0.85
C ASN A 212 0.40 15.60 0.14
N VAL A 213 1.34 16.32 0.72
CA VAL A 213 1.84 17.59 0.19
C VAL A 213 3.36 17.52 0.11
N HIS A 214 3.90 17.91 -1.03
CA HIS A 214 5.33 18.09 -1.21
C HIS A 214 5.58 19.41 -1.97
N GLY A 215 6.22 20.36 -1.31
CA GLY A 215 6.34 21.73 -1.84
C GLY A 215 4.98 22.37 -2.09
N ASP A 216 4.73 22.77 -3.32
CA ASP A 216 3.44 23.28 -3.79
C ASP A 216 2.59 22.24 -4.54
N ASP A 217 2.93 20.96 -4.45
CA ASP A 217 2.16 19.86 -5.03
C ASP A 217 1.28 19.19 -3.96
N VAL A 218 0.01 19.00 -4.26
CA VAL A 218 -0.97 18.28 -3.43
C VAL A 218 -1.39 17.01 -4.17
N PHE A 219 -1.10 15.86 -3.59
CA PHE A 219 -1.43 14.56 -4.15
C PHE A 219 -2.75 14.05 -3.59
N VAL A 220 -3.66 13.64 -4.46
CA VAL A 220 -4.90 12.94 -4.14
C VAL A 220 -4.68 11.46 -4.39
N ASN A 221 -4.40 10.70 -3.34
CA ASN A 221 -3.99 9.30 -3.43
C ASN A 221 -5.16 8.32 -3.35
N MET A 222 -6.18 8.64 -2.54
CA MET A 222 -7.31 7.75 -2.29
C MET A 222 -8.62 8.47 -2.53
N TYR A 223 -9.63 7.71 -2.94
CA TYR A 223 -10.97 8.22 -3.19
C TYR A 223 -11.96 7.65 -2.18
N ALA A 224 -12.66 8.53 -1.47
CA ALA A 224 -13.77 8.22 -0.57
C ALA A 224 -14.53 9.51 -0.23
N GLY A 225 -15.80 9.42 0.08
CA GLY A 225 -16.55 10.55 0.63
C GLY A 225 -15.85 11.08 1.89
N SER A 226 -15.38 12.32 1.85
CA SER A 226 -14.49 12.85 2.91
C SER A 226 -14.37 14.37 2.89
N GLU A 227 -14.02 14.91 4.05
CA GLU A 227 -13.55 16.28 4.21
C GLU A 227 -12.18 16.27 4.88
N GLY A 228 -11.24 17.03 4.32
CA GLY A 228 -9.87 17.11 4.81
C GLY A 228 -9.29 18.50 4.64
N LYS A 229 -8.15 18.74 5.28
CA LYS A 229 -7.39 19.99 5.16
C LYS A 229 -5.92 19.67 4.97
N VAL A 230 -5.28 20.41 4.08
CA VAL A 230 -3.84 20.37 3.85
C VAL A 230 -3.27 21.78 3.93
N HIS A 231 -1.96 21.92 4.05
CA HIS A 231 -1.28 23.23 4.05
C HIS A 231 -0.30 23.28 2.88
N VAL A 232 -0.46 24.29 2.03
CA VAL A 232 0.39 24.53 0.85
C VAL A 232 1.04 25.90 0.98
N GLY A 233 2.36 25.94 1.17
CA GLY A 233 3.08 27.20 1.35
C GLY A 233 2.47 28.10 2.44
N GLY A 234 2.04 27.49 3.57
CA GLY A 234 1.43 28.20 4.72
C GLY A 234 -0.06 28.54 4.56
N THR A 235 -0.68 28.26 3.40
CA THR A 235 -2.12 28.46 3.18
C THR A 235 -2.88 27.16 3.46
N GLU A 236 -3.91 27.22 4.31
CA GLU A 236 -4.84 26.12 4.54
C GLU A 236 -5.72 25.93 3.29
N VAL A 237 -5.81 24.69 2.81
CA VAL A 237 -6.66 24.29 1.67
C VAL A 237 -7.59 23.20 2.14
N GLY A 238 -8.88 23.46 2.13
CA GLY A 238 -9.93 22.46 2.35
C GLY A 238 -10.12 21.62 1.08
N LEU A 239 -10.23 20.30 1.27
CA LEU A 239 -10.50 19.32 0.22
C LEU A 239 -11.72 18.50 0.62
N THR A 240 -12.76 18.53 -0.20
CA THR A 240 -13.98 17.75 0.04
C THR A 240 -14.24 16.84 -1.14
N GLN A 241 -14.28 15.53 -0.91
CA GLN A 241 -14.66 14.56 -1.94
C GLN A 241 -16.11 14.15 -1.75
N THR A 242 -16.92 14.28 -2.81
CA THR A 242 -18.28 13.76 -2.91
C THR A 242 -18.28 12.62 -3.91
N THR A 243 -18.53 11.40 -3.45
CA THR A 243 -18.46 10.20 -4.29
C THR A 243 -19.11 9.00 -3.62
N ASN A 244 -19.53 8.02 -4.43
CA ASN A 244 -19.91 6.67 -4.00
C ASN A 244 -18.77 5.66 -4.26
N TYR A 245 -17.55 6.11 -4.44
CA TYR A 245 -16.39 5.22 -4.60
C TYR A 245 -16.25 4.30 -3.37
N PRO A 246 -16.01 3.00 -3.52
CA PRO A 246 -15.53 2.27 -4.71
C PRO A 246 -16.61 1.66 -5.60
N TRP A 247 -17.89 1.98 -5.40
CA TRP A 247 -18.99 1.42 -6.16
C TRP A 247 -19.24 2.15 -7.48
N GLU A 248 -18.92 3.43 -7.54
CA GLU A 248 -19.00 4.30 -8.71
C GLU A 248 -17.68 5.01 -8.91
N GLY A 249 -17.30 5.24 -10.17
CA GLY A 249 -16.00 5.85 -10.51
C GLY A 249 -16.03 7.38 -10.58
N THR A 250 -17.18 8.00 -10.30
CA THR A 250 -17.33 9.47 -10.32
C THR A 250 -16.92 10.07 -8.99
N VAL A 251 -16.07 11.10 -9.03
CA VAL A 251 -15.61 11.84 -7.85
C VAL A 251 -15.67 13.34 -8.14
N ASP A 252 -16.36 14.09 -7.30
CA ASP A 252 -16.28 15.54 -7.26
C ASP A 252 -15.39 15.98 -6.11
N LEU A 253 -14.26 16.61 -6.43
CA LEU A 253 -13.31 17.16 -5.47
C LEU A 253 -13.42 18.66 -5.42
N ALA A 254 -14.07 19.20 -4.38
CA ALA A 254 -14.10 20.62 -4.11
C ALA A 254 -12.78 21.07 -3.44
N VAL A 255 -12.18 22.14 -4.01
CA VAL A 255 -10.94 22.74 -3.56
C VAL A 255 -11.26 24.10 -2.96
N SER A 256 -10.91 24.31 -1.68
CA SER A 256 -11.30 25.52 -0.93
C SER A 256 -10.09 26.08 -0.17
N PRO A 257 -9.17 26.79 -0.84
CA PRO A 257 -8.09 27.51 -0.16
C PRO A 257 -8.65 28.66 0.67
N ALA A 258 -8.02 28.96 1.81
CA ALA A 258 -8.38 30.09 2.68
C ALA A 258 -8.27 31.44 1.96
N ALA A 259 -7.35 31.54 0.98
CA ALA A 259 -7.20 32.64 0.02
C ALA A 259 -6.77 32.06 -1.33
N ALA A 260 -7.04 32.76 -2.42
CA ALA A 260 -6.60 32.32 -3.76
C ALA A 260 -5.11 31.95 -3.75
N LYS A 261 -4.78 30.74 -4.15
CA LYS A 261 -3.43 30.18 -4.07
C LYS A 261 -3.08 29.38 -5.32
N ALA A 262 -1.91 29.68 -5.90
CA ALA A 262 -1.36 28.88 -6.99
C ALA A 262 -0.67 27.63 -6.41
N PHE A 263 -1.06 26.46 -6.89
CA PHE A 263 -0.42 25.17 -6.60
C PHE A 263 -0.83 24.11 -7.63
N THR A 264 -0.12 22.99 -7.61
CA THR A 264 -0.44 21.83 -8.46
C THR A 264 -1.25 20.80 -7.68
N LEU A 265 -2.39 20.39 -8.24
CA LEU A 265 -3.14 19.25 -7.76
C LEU A 265 -2.77 18.02 -8.62
N LYS A 266 -2.27 16.97 -7.98
CA LYS A 266 -1.89 15.69 -8.58
C LYS A 266 -3.02 14.68 -8.36
N ILE A 267 -3.80 14.39 -9.40
CA ILE A 267 -4.94 13.47 -9.35
C ILE A 267 -4.47 12.07 -9.73
N ARG A 268 -4.55 11.10 -8.81
CA ARG A 268 -4.18 9.70 -9.11
C ARG A 268 -5.15 9.09 -10.10
N ILE A 269 -4.61 8.43 -11.11
CA ILE A 269 -5.35 7.55 -12.00
C ILE A 269 -5.07 6.11 -11.54
N PRO A 270 -6.04 5.43 -10.92
CA PRO A 270 -5.83 4.09 -10.40
C PRO A 270 -5.37 3.11 -11.46
N GLY A 271 -4.45 2.21 -11.11
CA GLY A 271 -3.89 1.22 -12.04
C GLY A 271 -4.94 0.33 -12.68
N TRP A 272 -6.04 0.01 -11.96
CA TRP A 272 -7.14 -0.77 -12.51
C TRP A 272 -7.87 -0.09 -13.68
N VAL A 273 -7.79 1.23 -13.83
CA VAL A 273 -8.30 1.94 -15.02
C VAL A 273 -7.47 1.62 -16.25
N ASN A 274 -6.14 1.60 -16.09
CA ASN A 274 -5.20 1.32 -17.19
C ASN A 274 -5.31 -0.13 -17.69
N GLU A 275 -5.68 -1.07 -16.82
CA GLU A 275 -5.95 -2.47 -17.18
C GLU A 275 -7.21 -2.64 -18.03
N GLN A 276 -8.07 -1.63 -18.08
CA GLN A 276 -9.25 -1.60 -18.94
C GLN A 276 -8.86 -0.96 -20.27
N GLN A 277 -8.45 -1.76 -21.25
CA GLN A 277 -8.07 -1.28 -22.57
C GLN A 277 -9.11 -0.30 -23.13
N ASN A 278 -8.66 0.91 -23.52
CA ASN A 278 -9.45 1.99 -24.14
C ASN A 278 -10.44 2.73 -23.23
N LYS A 279 -10.17 2.89 -21.96
CA LYS A 279 -11.06 3.67 -21.09
C LYS A 279 -10.60 5.09 -20.94
N ASN A 280 -11.49 5.99 -21.22
CA ASN A 280 -11.25 7.41 -21.10
C ASN A 280 -11.62 7.86 -19.69
N VAL A 281 -10.62 8.06 -18.82
CA VAL A 281 -10.83 8.89 -17.65
C VAL A 281 -11.04 10.31 -18.13
N THR A 282 -12.11 10.94 -17.68
CA THR A 282 -12.31 12.36 -17.92
C THR A 282 -12.09 13.14 -16.65
N ILE A 283 -11.34 14.23 -16.76
CA ILE A 283 -11.10 15.16 -15.65
C ILE A 283 -11.49 16.55 -16.14
N LYS A 284 -12.29 17.25 -15.35
CA LYS A 284 -12.71 18.63 -15.67
C LYS A 284 -12.54 19.52 -14.45
N VAL A 285 -12.17 20.78 -14.69
CA VAL A 285 -12.22 21.84 -13.69
C VAL A 285 -13.31 22.83 -14.11
N GLY A 286 -14.43 22.80 -13.43
CA GLY A 286 -15.64 23.44 -13.91
C GLY A 286 -16.09 22.88 -15.26
N GLN A 287 -16.03 23.67 -16.33
CA GLN A 287 -16.37 23.24 -17.70
C GLN A 287 -15.14 22.90 -18.56
N GLU A 288 -13.95 23.17 -18.06
CA GLU A 288 -12.69 22.97 -18.78
C GLU A 288 -12.20 21.53 -18.62
N GLU A 289 -11.97 20.85 -19.75
CA GLU A 289 -11.41 19.47 -19.74
C GLU A 289 -9.89 19.52 -19.59
N VAL A 290 -9.38 18.67 -18.70
CA VAL A 290 -7.95 18.49 -18.47
C VAL A 290 -7.43 17.40 -19.39
N THR A 291 -6.54 17.75 -20.31
CA THR A 291 -5.97 16.83 -21.31
C THR A 291 -4.51 16.43 -21.01
N ALA A 292 -3.99 16.81 -19.84
CA ALA A 292 -2.62 16.48 -19.45
C ALA A 292 -2.44 14.95 -19.31
N PRO A 293 -1.31 14.39 -19.77
CA PRO A 293 -1.01 12.97 -19.60
C PRO A 293 -0.78 12.64 -18.11
N ALA A 294 -1.02 11.40 -17.75
CA ALA A 294 -0.61 10.90 -16.43
C ALA A 294 0.89 10.61 -16.43
N GLU A 295 1.59 11.14 -15.44
CA GLU A 295 2.99 10.84 -15.15
C GLU A 295 3.08 10.17 -13.78
N LYS A 296 3.78 9.04 -13.68
CA LYS A 296 3.84 8.22 -12.45
C LYS A 296 2.45 7.97 -11.85
N GLY A 297 1.44 7.76 -12.69
CA GLY A 297 0.07 7.51 -12.25
C GLY A 297 -0.72 8.75 -11.78
N TYR A 298 -0.21 9.98 -11.97
CA TYR A 298 -0.92 11.20 -11.61
C TYR A 298 -1.10 12.14 -12.80
N VAL A 299 -2.28 12.74 -12.92
CA VAL A 299 -2.55 13.89 -13.80
C VAL A 299 -2.33 15.17 -13.00
N ALA A 300 -1.45 16.04 -13.48
CA ALA A 300 -1.12 17.31 -12.83
C ALA A 300 -2.01 18.44 -13.33
N ILE A 301 -2.59 19.22 -12.42
CA ILE A 301 -3.41 20.39 -12.70
C ILE A 301 -2.80 21.58 -11.98
N THR A 302 -2.03 22.40 -12.69
CA THR A 302 -1.38 23.59 -12.13
C THR A 302 -2.19 24.84 -12.47
N ARG A 303 -2.71 25.51 -11.44
CA ARG A 303 -3.46 26.77 -11.59
C ARG A 303 -3.55 27.54 -10.28
N THR A 304 -4.07 28.76 -10.33
CA THR A 304 -4.54 29.45 -9.13
C THR A 304 -5.92 28.90 -8.78
N TRP A 305 -6.02 28.30 -7.60
CA TRP A 305 -7.26 27.76 -7.06
C TRP A 305 -7.99 28.82 -6.22
N ASN A 306 -9.30 28.85 -6.37
CA ASN A 306 -10.20 29.70 -5.61
C ASN A 306 -11.13 28.83 -4.77
N LYS A 307 -11.69 29.42 -3.73
CA LYS A 307 -12.65 28.74 -2.87
C LYS A 307 -13.87 28.27 -3.68
N GLY A 308 -14.11 26.95 -3.68
CA GLY A 308 -15.24 26.33 -4.34
C GLY A 308 -14.98 25.88 -5.79
N ASP A 309 -13.74 25.96 -6.28
CA ASP A 309 -13.37 25.26 -7.52
C ASP A 309 -13.60 23.77 -7.35
N VAL A 310 -14.15 23.10 -8.37
CA VAL A 310 -14.45 21.67 -8.34
C VAL A 310 -13.71 20.97 -9.46
N VAL A 311 -13.01 19.89 -9.11
CA VAL A 311 -12.46 18.94 -10.06
C VAL A 311 -13.41 17.76 -10.15
N HIS A 312 -14.01 17.57 -11.32
CA HIS A 312 -14.84 16.42 -11.63
C HIS A 312 -14.00 15.34 -12.28
N ILE A 313 -14.01 14.13 -11.73
CA ILE A 313 -13.24 12.97 -12.21
C ILE A 313 -14.26 11.87 -12.51
N ASP A 314 -14.23 11.33 -13.72
CA ASP A 314 -15.02 10.15 -14.10
C ASP A 314 -14.09 9.02 -14.57
N MET A 315 -14.14 7.92 -13.81
CA MET A 315 -13.34 6.71 -14.03
C MET A 315 -14.28 5.54 -14.37
N PRO A 316 -14.48 5.19 -15.64
CA PRO A 316 -15.40 4.12 -16.02
C PRO A 316 -15.03 2.79 -15.35
N MET A 317 -16.00 2.15 -14.69
CA MET A 317 -15.84 0.87 -13.98
C MET A 317 -16.56 -0.26 -14.71
N GLU A 318 -15.83 -1.03 -15.51
CA GLU A 318 -16.36 -2.24 -16.13
C GLU A 318 -15.96 -3.48 -15.34
N ILE A 319 -16.71 -4.56 -15.53
CA ILE A 319 -16.36 -5.87 -14.99
C ILE A 319 -15.19 -6.42 -15.81
N ARG A 320 -14.10 -6.74 -15.12
CA ARG A 320 -12.89 -7.34 -15.69
C ARG A 320 -12.77 -8.79 -15.27
N LYS A 321 -12.39 -9.63 -16.22
CA LYS A 321 -11.94 -10.99 -15.95
C LYS A 321 -10.43 -10.95 -15.79
N THR A 322 -9.95 -11.50 -14.70
CA THR A 322 -8.51 -11.57 -14.40
C THR A 322 -8.11 -13.03 -14.22
N GLU A 323 -7.06 -13.41 -14.90
CA GLU A 323 -6.39 -14.69 -14.75
C GLU A 323 -5.09 -14.47 -13.97
N SER A 324 -4.64 -15.51 -13.27
CA SER A 324 -3.34 -15.47 -12.61
C SER A 324 -2.21 -15.62 -13.61
N ASP A 325 -1.00 -15.20 -13.21
CA ASP A 325 0.22 -15.50 -13.95
C ASP A 325 0.30 -17.03 -14.23
N PRO A 326 0.70 -17.46 -15.43
CA PRO A 326 0.83 -18.87 -15.77
C PRO A 326 1.71 -19.70 -14.84
N ASN A 327 2.65 -19.05 -14.13
CA ASN A 327 3.48 -19.71 -13.15
C ASN A 327 2.75 -20.03 -11.82
N VAL A 328 1.57 -19.45 -11.58
CA VAL A 328 0.72 -19.77 -10.42
C VAL A 328 -0.11 -21.01 -10.69
N VAL A 329 0.53 -22.17 -10.62
CA VAL A 329 -0.06 -23.47 -10.98
C VAL A 329 -1.39 -23.77 -10.27
N PRO A 330 -1.59 -23.48 -8.96
CA PRO A 330 -2.82 -23.86 -8.26
C PRO A 330 -4.10 -23.16 -8.75
N THR A 331 -3.99 -22.10 -9.53
CA THR A 331 -5.12 -21.30 -10.03
C THR A 331 -5.26 -21.30 -11.54
N GLN A 332 -4.49 -22.14 -12.24
CA GLN A 332 -4.61 -22.28 -13.70
C GLN A 332 -6.03 -22.68 -14.11
N GLY A 333 -6.53 -22.05 -15.17
CA GLY A 333 -7.90 -22.26 -15.66
C GLY A 333 -9.00 -21.65 -14.79
N GLN A 334 -8.64 -20.88 -13.78
CA GLN A 334 -9.58 -20.12 -12.94
C GLN A 334 -9.53 -18.64 -13.29
N ILE A 335 -10.65 -17.98 -13.08
CA ILE A 335 -10.77 -16.52 -13.25
C ILE A 335 -11.27 -15.88 -11.97
N ALA A 336 -10.86 -14.63 -11.74
CA ALA A 336 -11.48 -13.74 -10.79
C ALA A 336 -12.23 -12.62 -11.52
N LEU A 337 -13.25 -12.10 -10.88
CA LEU A 337 -13.98 -10.94 -11.38
C LEU A 337 -13.58 -9.71 -10.56
N GLN A 338 -13.34 -8.61 -11.25
CA GLN A 338 -13.03 -7.32 -10.63
C GLN A 338 -13.91 -6.23 -11.23
N ARG A 339 -14.28 -5.24 -10.42
CA ARG A 339 -14.92 -4.00 -10.88
C ARG A 339 -14.36 -2.83 -10.08
N GLY A 340 -13.78 -1.84 -10.77
CA GLY A 340 -13.00 -0.81 -10.09
C GLY A 340 -11.90 -1.45 -9.23
N PRO A 341 -11.70 -1.01 -7.99
CA PRO A 341 -10.70 -1.59 -7.09
C PRO A 341 -11.15 -2.90 -6.42
N ILE A 342 -12.40 -3.32 -6.55
CA ILE A 342 -12.99 -4.44 -5.81
C ILE A 342 -12.80 -5.76 -6.56
N VAL A 343 -12.38 -6.80 -5.83
CA VAL A 343 -12.33 -8.21 -6.24
C VAL A 343 -13.57 -8.93 -5.72
N TYR A 344 -14.25 -9.69 -6.58
CA TYR A 344 -15.49 -10.42 -6.26
C TYR A 344 -15.25 -11.94 -6.16
#